data_97557892fe2b1fda45f336e5496eedbe
#
_entry.id   97557892fe2b1fda45f336e5496eedbe
#
_cell.length_a   1.000
_cell.length_b   1.000
_cell.length_c   1.000
_cell.angle_alpha   90.00
_cell.angle_beta   90.00
_cell.angle_gamma   90.00
#
_symmetry.space_group_name_H-M   'P 1'
#
loop_
_entity.id
_entity.type
_entity.pdbx_description
1 polymer ?
#
loop_
_entity_poly.entity_id
_entity_poly.type
_entity_poly.pdbx_seq_one_letter_code
_entity_poly.pdbx_strand_id
1 'polypeptide(L)'
;APIRKEIQVAKALGCRHIVINSGAKSERILRERFPEMIPQAFVHYGNYIEETLKIIEEEGIGRVTMGIMIGKAVKLAEGHGDTHSRNVVMNRDFIIGLAKEAGCDDGICARISEMTLARELWNMLPADHPFFSFLLKKCEEVCYSYIKGEKKCIIELMLISEESL
;
A
#
# COMPACT_ATOMS: atom_id res chain seq x y z
N ALA A 1 3.69 -15.99 -14.44
CA ALA A 1 2.66 -15.62 -13.48
C ALA A 1 1.73 -14.57 -14.06
N PRO A 2 0.47 -14.54 -13.64
CA PRO A 2 -0.51 -13.57 -14.16
C PRO A 2 -0.08 -12.11 -13.98
N ILE A 3 0.53 -11.78 -12.86
CA ILE A 3 0.98 -10.41 -12.57
C ILE A 3 2.01 -9.94 -13.59
N ARG A 4 3.00 -10.77 -13.89
CA ARG A 4 4.02 -10.40 -14.88
C ARG A 4 3.39 -10.17 -16.26
N LYS A 5 2.48 -11.02 -16.66
CA LYS A 5 1.80 -10.90 -17.95
C LYS A 5 0.98 -9.61 -18.03
N GLU A 6 0.26 -9.27 -16.98
CA GLU A 6 -0.51 -8.02 -16.92
C GLU A 6 0.39 -6.79 -17.04
N ILE A 7 1.53 -6.80 -16.35
CA ILE A 7 2.51 -5.71 -16.43
C ILE A 7 3.10 -5.62 -17.82
N GLN A 8 3.42 -6.75 -18.44
CA GLN A 8 3.93 -6.78 -19.81
C GLN A 8 2.92 -6.24 -20.81
N VAL A 9 1.64 -6.56 -20.65
CA VAL A 9 0.59 -6.02 -21.49
C VAL A 9 0.50 -4.50 -21.35
N ALA A 10 0.50 -4.01 -20.12
CA ALA A 10 0.47 -2.57 -19.87
C ALA A 10 1.66 -1.87 -20.53
N LYS A 11 2.85 -2.43 -20.39
CA LYS A 11 4.07 -1.92 -21.03
C LYS A 11 3.94 -1.89 -22.54
N ALA A 12 3.45 -2.98 -23.14
CA ALA A 12 3.26 -3.06 -24.59
C ALA A 12 2.27 -2.03 -25.12
N LEU A 13 1.30 -1.63 -24.29
CA LEU A 13 0.33 -0.59 -24.63
C LEU A 13 0.85 0.82 -24.36
N GLY A 14 2.12 0.96 -23.97
CA GLY A 14 2.76 2.26 -23.77
C GLY A 14 2.62 2.83 -22.37
N CYS A 15 2.15 2.07 -21.39
CA CYS A 15 2.01 2.55 -20.03
C CYS A 15 3.38 2.72 -19.37
N ARG A 16 3.70 3.95 -18.97
CA ARG A 16 4.90 4.27 -18.19
C ARG A 16 4.59 4.42 -16.72
N HIS A 17 3.32 4.49 -16.38
CA HIS A 17 2.79 4.59 -15.04
C HIS A 17 1.76 3.48 -14.86
N ILE A 18 1.93 2.65 -13.84
CA ILE A 18 1.02 1.58 -13.50
C ILE A 18 0.44 1.86 -12.11
N VAL A 19 -0.84 1.59 -11.94
CA VAL A 19 -1.53 1.71 -10.64
C VAL A 19 -1.82 0.30 -10.15
N ILE A 20 -1.27 -0.05 -9.01
CA ILE A 20 -1.47 -1.39 -8.43
C ILE A 20 -2.39 -1.32 -7.22
N ASN A 21 -3.18 -2.37 -7.03
CA ASN A 21 -4.20 -2.43 -5.99
C ASN A 21 -4.43 -3.88 -5.55
N SER A 22 -5.15 -4.04 -4.43
CA SER A 22 -5.36 -5.36 -3.83
C SER A 22 -6.51 -6.15 -4.45
N GLY A 23 -7.41 -5.50 -5.18
CA GLY A 23 -8.56 -6.16 -5.77
C GLY A 23 -9.61 -5.20 -6.29
N ALA A 24 -10.78 -5.73 -6.65
CA ALA A 24 -11.83 -5.00 -7.37
C ALA A 24 -12.33 -3.73 -6.66
N LYS A 25 -12.47 -3.77 -5.34
CA LYS A 25 -12.96 -2.61 -4.57
C LYS A 25 -11.99 -1.44 -4.62
N SER A 26 -10.70 -1.71 -4.35
CA SER A 26 -9.68 -0.68 -4.40
C SER A 26 -9.41 -0.21 -5.82
N GLU A 27 -9.50 -1.09 -6.81
CA GLU A 27 -9.35 -0.69 -8.21
C GLU A 27 -10.40 0.34 -8.61
N ARG A 28 -11.65 0.16 -8.20
CA ARG A 28 -12.72 1.10 -8.52
C ARG A 28 -12.41 2.51 -8.01
N ILE A 29 -11.94 2.61 -6.77
CA ILE A 29 -11.54 3.89 -6.17
C ILE A 29 -10.40 4.53 -6.97
N LEU A 30 -9.40 3.72 -7.31
CA LEU A 30 -8.23 4.22 -8.03
C LEU A 30 -8.56 4.64 -9.47
N ARG A 31 -9.48 3.94 -10.13
CA ARG A 31 -9.93 4.35 -11.46
C ARG A 31 -10.59 5.73 -11.44
N GLU A 32 -11.32 6.05 -10.40
CA GLU A 32 -11.92 7.37 -10.23
C GLU A 32 -10.85 8.45 -10.01
N ARG A 33 -9.75 8.10 -9.37
CA ARG A 33 -8.62 9.01 -9.13
C ARG A 33 -7.77 9.24 -10.38
N PHE A 34 -7.72 8.25 -11.26
CA PHE A 34 -6.90 8.28 -12.49
C PHE A 34 -7.77 8.00 -13.72
N PRO A 35 -8.77 8.87 -14.00
CA PRO A 35 -9.73 8.61 -15.07
C PRO A 35 -9.12 8.63 -16.47
N GLU A 36 -7.95 9.24 -16.63
CA GLU A 36 -7.24 9.34 -17.91
C GLU A 36 -6.46 8.08 -18.26
N MET A 37 -6.29 7.16 -17.30
CA MET A 37 -5.50 5.94 -17.52
C MET A 37 -6.34 4.82 -18.11
N ILE A 38 -5.73 4.06 -19.03
CA ILE A 38 -6.40 2.91 -19.63
C ILE A 38 -6.60 1.77 -18.61
N PRO A 39 -7.62 0.93 -18.79
CA PRO A 39 -7.89 -0.16 -17.82
C PRO A 39 -6.71 -1.08 -17.56
N GLN A 40 -5.88 -1.36 -18.58
CA GLN A 40 -4.73 -2.25 -18.47
C GLN A 40 -3.62 -1.69 -17.58
N ALA A 41 -3.65 -0.39 -17.27
CA ALA A 41 -2.69 0.22 -16.36
C ALA A 41 -2.96 -0.16 -14.88
N PHE A 42 -4.12 -0.73 -14.59
CA PHE A 42 -4.51 -1.14 -13.24
C PHE A 42 -4.25 -2.63 -13.05
N VAL A 43 -3.32 -2.96 -12.15
CA VAL A 43 -2.87 -4.34 -11.92
C VAL A 43 -3.15 -4.73 -10.46
N HIS A 44 -3.67 -5.93 -10.25
CA HIS A 44 -3.92 -6.45 -8.92
C HIS A 44 -2.67 -7.14 -8.39
N TYR A 45 -2.19 -6.72 -7.21
CA TYR A 45 -1.06 -7.38 -6.56
C TYR A 45 -1.49 -8.48 -5.58
N GLY A 46 -2.77 -8.52 -5.21
CA GLY A 46 -3.28 -9.49 -4.23
C GLY A 46 -2.55 -9.36 -2.90
N ASN A 47 -1.75 -10.36 -2.57
CA ASN A 47 -0.91 -10.37 -1.36
C ASN A 47 0.60 -10.30 -1.69
N TYR A 48 0.94 -10.08 -2.97
CA TYR A 48 2.31 -10.22 -3.48
C TYR A 48 2.94 -8.87 -3.82
N ILE A 49 3.00 -7.97 -2.83
CA ILE A 49 3.54 -6.61 -3.03
C ILE A 49 5.00 -6.65 -3.46
N GLU A 50 5.84 -7.39 -2.75
CA GLU A 50 7.27 -7.47 -3.05
C GLU A 50 7.50 -7.99 -4.47
N GLU A 51 6.88 -9.11 -4.82
CA GLU A 51 7.02 -9.72 -6.14
C GLU A 51 6.56 -8.76 -7.25
N THR A 52 5.42 -8.10 -7.03
CA THR A 52 4.85 -7.16 -8.01
C THR A 52 5.81 -6.00 -8.28
N LEU A 53 6.37 -5.40 -7.23
CA LEU A 53 7.31 -4.29 -7.38
C LEU A 53 8.59 -4.71 -8.08
N LYS A 54 9.10 -5.90 -7.80
CA LYS A 54 10.27 -6.44 -8.47
C LYS A 54 10.01 -6.62 -9.96
N ILE A 55 8.84 -7.13 -10.33
CA ILE A 55 8.46 -7.29 -11.74
C ILE A 55 8.37 -5.93 -12.43
N ILE A 56 7.77 -4.95 -11.78
CA ILE A 56 7.63 -3.60 -12.32
C ILE A 56 9.02 -3.01 -12.63
N GLU A 57 9.96 -3.15 -11.71
CA GLU A 57 11.32 -2.68 -11.93
C GLU A 57 12.00 -3.45 -13.08
N GLU A 58 11.90 -4.76 -13.09
CA GLU A 58 12.51 -5.61 -14.14
C GLU A 58 11.98 -5.24 -15.52
N GLU A 59 10.69 -4.95 -15.64
CA GLU A 59 10.06 -4.56 -16.90
C GLU A 59 10.34 -3.11 -17.30
N GLY A 60 11.02 -2.36 -16.45
CA GLY A 60 11.41 -0.98 -16.76
C GLY A 60 10.31 0.05 -16.70
N ILE A 61 9.24 -0.22 -15.93
CA ILE A 61 8.18 0.77 -15.68
C ILE A 61 8.73 1.84 -14.75
N GLY A 62 8.62 3.11 -15.16
CA GLY A 62 9.25 4.23 -14.45
C GLY A 62 8.47 4.75 -13.25
N ARG A 63 7.18 4.46 -13.13
CA ARG A 63 6.34 4.96 -12.05
C ARG A 63 5.25 3.98 -11.69
N VAL A 64 5.07 3.77 -10.39
CA VAL A 64 3.98 2.96 -9.87
C VAL A 64 3.29 3.69 -8.72
N THR A 65 1.97 3.67 -8.74
CA THR A 65 1.15 4.14 -7.62
C THR A 65 0.48 2.91 -7.01
N MET A 66 0.65 2.72 -5.71
CA MET A 66 0.04 1.60 -5.00
C MET A 66 -1.07 2.10 -4.08
N GLY A 67 -2.28 1.64 -4.35
CA GLY A 67 -3.39 1.81 -3.43
C GLY A 67 -3.34 0.69 -2.39
N ILE A 68 -3.47 1.03 -1.12
CA ILE A 68 -3.39 0.06 -0.04
C ILE A 68 -4.39 0.41 1.06
N MET A 69 -5.08 -0.60 1.57
CA MET A 69 -5.98 -0.44 2.70
C MET A 69 -5.21 -0.61 4.00
N ILE A 70 -5.73 -0.02 5.06
CA ILE A 70 -5.00 0.12 6.32
C ILE A 70 -4.54 -1.22 6.93
N GLY A 71 -5.34 -2.27 6.79
CA GLY A 71 -4.97 -3.59 7.30
C GLY A 71 -3.69 -4.12 6.68
N LYS A 72 -3.52 -3.94 5.38
CA LYS A 72 -2.30 -4.34 4.68
C LYS A 72 -1.17 -3.34 4.91
N ALA A 73 -1.50 -2.06 5.04
CA ALA A 73 -0.50 -1.02 5.26
C ALA A 73 0.28 -1.23 6.56
N VAL A 74 -0.40 -1.58 7.65
CA VAL A 74 0.28 -1.81 8.93
C VAL A 74 1.20 -3.04 8.86
N LYS A 75 0.84 -4.07 8.11
CA LYS A 75 1.67 -5.24 7.90
C LYS A 75 2.88 -4.92 7.03
N LEU A 76 2.66 -4.19 5.95
CA LEU A 76 3.73 -3.78 5.04
C LEU A 76 4.72 -2.86 5.75
N ALA A 77 4.24 -1.89 6.54
CA ALA A 77 5.10 -0.97 7.28
C ALA A 77 6.06 -1.68 8.21
N GLU A 78 5.66 -2.84 8.73
CA GLU A 78 6.49 -3.67 9.60
C GLU A 78 7.51 -4.51 8.80
N GLY A 79 7.41 -4.53 7.48
CA GLY A 79 8.37 -5.22 6.62
C GLY A 79 7.85 -6.49 5.95
N HIS A 80 6.56 -6.73 5.95
CA HIS A 80 5.98 -7.95 5.38
C HIS A 80 5.50 -7.75 3.94
N GLY A 81 6.26 -8.24 2.98
CA GLY A 81 5.92 -8.20 1.56
C GLY A 81 4.78 -9.14 1.17
N ASP A 82 4.56 -10.18 1.94
CA ASP A 82 3.38 -11.04 1.86
C ASP A 82 2.41 -10.60 2.96
N THR A 83 1.34 -9.94 2.56
CA THR A 83 0.37 -9.35 3.49
C THR A 83 -0.84 -10.25 3.76
N HIS A 84 -0.77 -11.52 3.37
CA HIS A 84 -1.84 -12.46 3.59
C HIS A 84 -2.12 -12.66 5.09
N SER A 85 -3.39 -12.55 5.50
CA SER A 85 -3.79 -12.54 6.90
C SER A 85 -3.44 -13.82 7.68
N ARG A 86 -3.26 -14.94 7.00
CA ARG A 86 -2.89 -16.22 7.63
C ARG A 86 -1.43 -16.24 8.05
N ASN A 87 -0.57 -15.49 7.40
CA ASN A 87 0.87 -15.52 7.61
C ASN A 87 1.36 -14.36 8.49
N VAL A 88 0.56 -13.32 8.65
CA VAL A 88 0.97 -12.11 9.34
C VAL A 88 -0.11 -11.67 10.32
N VAL A 89 0.27 -11.54 11.58
CA VAL A 89 -0.60 -11.04 12.65
C VAL A 89 -0.36 -9.55 12.85
N MET A 90 -1.43 -8.80 13.12
CA MET A 90 -1.30 -7.37 13.43
C MET A 90 -0.47 -7.16 14.70
N ASN A 91 0.56 -6.32 14.59
CA ASN A 91 1.45 -6.01 15.71
C ASN A 91 1.05 -4.67 16.33
N ARG A 92 0.32 -4.72 17.44
CA ARG A 92 -0.16 -3.52 18.12
C ARG A 92 0.97 -2.66 18.69
N ASP A 93 2.03 -3.29 19.16
CA ASP A 93 3.18 -2.56 19.73
C ASP A 93 3.87 -1.72 18.66
N PHE A 94 3.99 -2.25 17.45
CA PHE A 94 4.52 -1.50 16.31
C PHE A 94 3.63 -0.29 16.00
N ILE A 95 2.32 -0.49 15.96
CA ILE A 95 1.35 0.59 15.68
C ILE A 95 1.40 1.66 16.78
N ILE A 96 1.49 1.25 18.03
CA ILE A 96 1.63 2.18 19.17
C ILE A 96 2.91 3.00 19.04
N GLY A 97 4.03 2.36 18.69
CA GLY A 97 5.29 3.07 18.46
C GLY A 97 5.15 4.15 17.40
N LEU A 98 4.49 3.83 16.30
CA LEU A 98 4.23 4.76 15.21
C LEU A 98 3.31 5.90 15.66
N ALA A 99 2.27 5.56 16.45
CA ALA A 99 1.35 6.54 17.00
C ALA A 99 2.06 7.55 17.92
N LYS A 100 2.98 7.07 18.74
CA LYS A 100 3.81 7.95 19.60
C LYS A 100 4.67 8.87 18.78
N GLU A 101 5.32 8.38 17.75
CA GLU A 101 6.12 9.20 16.83
C GLU A 101 5.26 10.30 16.20
N ALA A 102 4.00 9.99 15.91
CA ALA A 102 3.05 10.92 15.30
C ALA A 102 2.40 11.89 16.30
N GLY A 103 2.78 11.82 17.58
CA GLY A 103 2.28 12.73 18.61
C GLY A 103 0.96 12.29 19.25
N CYS A 104 0.55 11.05 19.13
CA CYS A 104 -0.64 10.54 19.80
C CYS A 104 -0.44 10.45 21.31
N ASP A 105 -1.48 10.77 22.06
CA ASP A 105 -1.47 10.72 23.52
C ASP A 105 -1.64 9.29 24.05
N ASP A 106 -1.51 9.13 25.37
CA ASP A 106 -1.63 7.83 26.02
C ASP A 106 -3.02 7.22 25.87
N GLY A 107 -4.06 8.05 25.77
CA GLY A 107 -5.43 7.59 25.56
C GLY A 107 -5.60 6.86 24.22
N ILE A 108 -5.04 7.44 23.17
CA ILE A 108 -5.06 6.81 21.83
C ILE A 108 -4.23 5.52 21.85
N CYS A 109 -3.04 5.56 22.46
CA CYS A 109 -2.20 4.37 22.54
C CYS A 109 -2.90 3.22 23.29
N ALA A 110 -3.64 3.54 24.37
CA ALA A 110 -4.42 2.54 25.11
C ALA A 110 -5.53 1.94 24.24
N ARG A 111 -6.20 2.75 23.43
CA ARG A 111 -7.23 2.26 22.49
C ARG A 111 -6.61 1.33 21.44
N ILE A 112 -5.44 1.67 20.93
CA ILE A 112 -4.74 0.82 19.96
C ILE A 112 -4.40 -0.53 20.58
N SER A 113 -4.01 -0.57 21.85
CA SER A 113 -3.66 -1.82 22.54
C SER A 113 -4.83 -2.80 22.65
N GLU A 114 -6.05 -2.30 22.58
CA GLU A 114 -7.28 -3.11 22.64
C GLU A 114 -7.90 -3.37 21.27
N MET A 115 -7.33 -2.82 20.24
CA MET A 115 -7.85 -2.90 18.88
C MET A 115 -7.79 -4.34 18.34
N THR A 116 -8.85 -4.77 17.65
CA THR A 116 -8.89 -6.08 17.01
C THR A 116 -8.64 -5.99 15.50
N LEU A 117 -9.07 -4.90 14.87
CA LEU A 117 -8.93 -4.68 13.44
C LEU A 117 -8.25 -3.32 13.19
N ALA A 118 -7.29 -3.31 12.26
CA ALA A 118 -6.57 -2.07 11.93
C ALA A 118 -7.48 -0.95 11.43
N ARG A 119 -8.60 -1.28 10.78
CA ARG A 119 -9.55 -0.26 10.30
C ARG A 119 -10.17 0.58 11.41
N GLU A 120 -10.09 0.13 12.67
CA GLU A 120 -10.56 0.91 13.81
C GLU A 120 -9.77 2.21 13.97
N LEU A 121 -8.55 2.28 13.42
CA LEU A 121 -7.75 3.50 13.44
C LEU A 121 -8.46 4.68 12.76
N TRP A 122 -9.28 4.40 11.74
CA TRP A 122 -10.06 5.45 11.08
C TRP A 122 -11.08 6.10 11.99
N ASN A 123 -11.52 5.41 13.06
CA ASN A 123 -12.46 5.93 14.04
C ASN A 123 -11.77 6.60 15.23
N MET A 124 -10.47 6.39 15.39
CA MET A 124 -9.69 6.95 16.49
C MET A 124 -9.04 8.29 16.14
N LEU A 125 -8.71 8.47 14.87
CA LEU A 125 -7.92 9.61 14.40
C LEU A 125 -8.58 10.23 13.16
N PRO A 126 -8.52 11.57 13.00
CA PRO A 126 -9.01 12.20 11.78
C PRO A 126 -8.15 11.76 10.59
N ALA A 127 -8.74 11.73 9.40
CA ALA A 127 -8.09 11.23 8.19
C ALA A 127 -6.79 11.98 7.83
N ASP A 128 -6.66 13.24 8.25
CA ASP A 128 -5.47 14.06 8.00
C ASP A 128 -4.45 14.01 9.14
N HIS A 129 -4.66 13.15 10.14
CA HIS A 129 -3.73 13.03 11.26
C HIS A 129 -2.35 12.56 10.77
N PRO A 130 -1.25 13.12 11.32
CA PRO A 130 0.12 12.73 10.93
C PRO A 130 0.43 11.23 11.01
N PHE A 131 -0.30 10.49 11.86
CA PHE A 131 -0.14 9.04 11.96
C PHE A 131 -0.19 8.37 10.58
N PHE A 132 -1.16 8.75 9.75
CA PHE A 132 -1.36 8.10 8.45
C PHE A 132 -0.23 8.43 7.47
N SER A 133 0.32 9.64 7.50
CA SER A 133 1.47 9.97 6.67
C SER A 133 2.73 9.26 7.14
N PHE A 134 2.93 9.10 8.45
CA PHE A 134 4.04 8.30 8.99
C PHE A 134 3.92 6.83 8.60
N LEU A 135 2.70 6.30 8.65
CA LEU A 135 2.43 4.93 8.20
C LEU A 135 2.80 4.73 6.74
N LEU A 136 2.35 5.64 5.86
CA LEU A 136 2.66 5.56 4.43
C LEU A 136 4.15 5.71 4.17
N LYS A 137 4.84 6.56 4.92
CA LYS A 137 6.28 6.72 4.78
C LYS A 137 7.03 5.44 5.11
N LYS A 138 6.62 4.74 6.17
CA LYS A 138 7.20 3.44 6.52
C LYS A 138 6.94 2.41 5.41
N CYS A 139 5.72 2.38 4.89
CA CYS A 139 5.39 1.50 3.76
C CYS A 139 6.24 1.82 2.54
N GLU A 140 6.44 3.09 2.23
CA GLU A 140 7.26 3.52 1.11
C GLU A 140 8.71 3.06 1.26
N GLU A 141 9.29 3.22 2.45
CA GLU A 141 10.65 2.76 2.74
C GLU A 141 10.78 1.26 2.51
N VAL A 142 9.80 0.47 2.95
CA VAL A 142 9.79 -0.98 2.73
C VAL A 142 9.69 -1.30 1.25
N CYS A 143 8.81 -0.62 0.51
CA CYS A 143 8.66 -0.83 -0.93
C CYS A 143 9.95 -0.57 -1.68
N TYR A 144 10.64 0.54 -1.38
CA TYR A 144 11.93 0.83 -2.02
C TYR A 144 13.00 -0.19 -1.65
N SER A 145 12.90 -0.83 -0.48
CA SER A 145 13.86 -1.87 -0.10
C SER A 145 13.73 -3.13 -0.94
N TYR A 146 12.59 -3.33 -1.60
CA TYR A 146 12.35 -4.52 -2.44
C TYR A 146 12.95 -4.41 -3.82
N ILE A 147 13.25 -3.20 -4.28
CA ILE A 147 13.81 -2.98 -5.61
C ILE A 147 15.30 -2.64 -5.52
N LYS A 148 16.04 -2.95 -6.59
CA LYS A 148 17.50 -2.79 -6.60
C LYS A 148 17.96 -1.37 -6.89
N GLY A 149 17.07 -0.55 -7.47
CA GLY A 149 17.42 0.80 -7.87
C GLY A 149 18.27 0.90 -9.13
N GLU A 150 18.51 -0.22 -9.82
CA GLU A 150 19.27 -0.24 -11.06
C GLU A 150 18.57 0.51 -12.18
N LYS A 151 17.26 0.45 -12.19
CA LYS A 151 16.41 1.23 -13.09
C LYS A 151 15.58 2.18 -12.23
N LYS A 152 15.52 3.43 -12.67
CA LYS A 152 14.78 4.44 -11.92
C LYS A 152 13.28 4.11 -11.92
N CYS A 153 12.74 3.82 -10.75
CA CYS A 153 11.31 3.58 -10.57
C CYS A 153 10.81 4.41 -9.39
N ILE A 154 9.81 5.24 -9.64
CA ILE A 154 9.20 6.07 -8.59
C ILE A 154 8.01 5.30 -8.02
N ILE A 155 8.01 5.10 -6.71
CA ILE A 155 6.94 4.41 -5.99
C ILE A 155 6.16 5.43 -5.16
N GLU A 156 4.85 5.51 -5.39
CA GLU A 156 3.96 6.37 -4.63
C GLU A 156 2.86 5.51 -3.99
N LEU A 157 2.48 5.82 -2.76
CA LEU A 157 1.44 5.08 -2.05
C LEU A 157 0.23 5.96 -1.76
N MET A 158 -0.95 5.35 -1.83
CA MET A 158 -2.21 5.98 -1.46
C MET A 158 -2.94 5.07 -0.47
N LEU A 159 -3.25 5.61 0.70
CA LEU A 159 -4.02 4.88 1.69
C LEU A 159 -5.51 5.00 1.33
N ILE A 160 -6.16 3.86 1.17
CA ILE A 160 -7.56 3.78 0.76
C ILE A 160 -8.42 3.40 1.96
N SER A 161 -9.46 4.18 2.20
CA SER A 161 -10.46 3.90 3.23
C SER A 161 -11.69 3.23 2.62
N GLU A 162 -12.28 2.27 3.34
CA GLU A 162 -13.55 1.68 2.93
C GLU A 162 -14.67 2.70 2.83
N GLU A 163 -14.59 3.78 3.58
CA GLU A 163 -15.56 4.88 3.51
C GLU A 163 -15.50 5.63 2.17
N SER A 164 -14.39 5.45 1.43
CA SER A 164 -14.25 5.97 0.08
C SER A 164 -15.04 5.16 -0.94
N LEU A 165 -15.56 4.02 -0.52
CA LEU A 165 -16.40 3.16 -1.35
C LEU A 165 -17.85 3.64 -1.32
#